data_1b28bb69f7a08d50c39fcf1e88386221
#
_entry.id   1b28bb69f7a08d50c39fcf1e88386221
#
_cell.length_a   1.000
_cell.length_b   1.000
_cell.length_c   1.000
_cell.angle_alpha   90.00
_cell.angle_beta   90.00
_cell.angle_gamma   90.00
#
_symmetry.space_group_name_H-M   'P 1'
#
loop_
_entity.id
_entity.type
_entity.pdbx_description
1 polymer ?
#
loop_
_entity_poly.entity_id
_entity_poly.type
_entity_poly.pdbx_seq_one_letter_code
_entity_poly.pdbx_strand_id
1 'polypeptide(L)'
;MLTLCHLCESMIARRWRAAIGLVFLTSLASLTGCADLGYYLQSANGHLSMLRAAKPVSQWLDDAQTSPDLKARLALAQRMRRFAVTDLGLPDNPSYNQYADLQRRAVVWNVVAAPELSLKLKTWCFPVTGCVGYRGYFDEAEARALAAKLTADGLEARVYGVPAYSTLGWMNWAGGDPLLNTFINYPEGELARLIFHELAHQVLYVRDDTMFNESFATAVERLGGARWLAEKGSPAAKAEFAATVVQRAQFRALALATRRVLTDIYQDAPSPTSGRPGQLAAKSRAMQDFRDQYALLKATWIAAAGQAAGAPPLAVLSARFSGYDAWVANANNASFGAQAAYDELVPDFEALFARISSDATSHEAGNPWPRFYAAVKRLADLPSAERRQALKAEGSARR
;
A
#
# COMPACT_ATOMS: atom_id res chain seq x y z
N MET A 1 53.02 37.11 33.94
CA MET A 1 51.81 37.83 33.43
C MET A 1 51.27 37.24 32.12
N LEU A 2 51.96 36.31 31.47
CA LEU A 2 51.55 35.69 30.20
C LEU A 2 50.61 34.46 30.34
N THR A 3 50.53 33.84 31.51
CA THR A 3 49.75 32.59 31.71
C THR A 3 48.26 32.80 32.01
N LEU A 4 47.87 34.00 32.47
CA LEU A 4 46.44 34.32 32.74
C LEU A 4 45.66 34.69 31.45
N CYS A 5 46.34 35.14 30.40
CA CYS A 5 45.69 35.56 29.15
C CYS A 5 45.18 34.35 28.34
N HIS A 6 45.93 33.24 28.28
CA HIS A 6 45.54 32.00 27.57
C HIS A 6 44.34 31.27 28.20
N LEU A 7 44.16 31.36 29.52
CA LEU A 7 42.99 30.75 30.19
C LEU A 7 41.71 31.54 29.94
N CYS A 8 41.83 32.88 29.82
CA CYS A 8 40.65 33.72 29.52
C CYS A 8 40.16 33.56 28.07
N GLU A 9 41.06 33.45 27.09
CA GLU A 9 40.70 33.18 25.68
C GLU A 9 40.05 31.78 25.47
N SER A 10 40.53 30.75 26.18
CA SER A 10 39.96 29.41 26.08
C SER A 10 38.56 29.31 26.70
N MET A 11 38.29 30.06 27.77
CA MET A 11 36.94 30.12 28.38
C MET A 11 35.94 30.89 27.53
N ILE A 12 36.36 31.96 26.88
CA ILE A 12 35.53 32.76 25.97
C ILE A 12 35.20 31.92 24.73
N ALA A 13 36.19 31.26 24.11
CA ALA A 13 35.97 30.39 22.95
C ALA A 13 35.05 29.19 23.24
N ARG A 14 35.11 28.60 24.44
CA ARG A 14 34.19 27.54 24.88
C ARG A 14 32.76 28.06 25.05
N ARG A 15 32.56 29.24 25.63
CA ARG A 15 31.24 29.87 25.80
C ARG A 15 30.61 30.24 24.46
N TRP A 16 31.40 30.75 23.51
CA TRP A 16 30.92 31.04 22.15
C TRP A 16 30.52 29.76 21.37
N ARG A 17 31.31 28.68 21.49
CA ARG A 17 30.96 27.37 20.88
C ARG A 17 29.72 26.79 21.50
N ALA A 18 29.52 26.89 22.81
CA ALA A 18 28.31 26.44 23.48
C ALA A 18 27.08 27.32 23.10
N ALA A 19 27.23 28.62 22.95
CA ALA A 19 26.18 29.52 22.53
C ALA A 19 25.79 29.30 21.05
N ILE A 20 26.77 29.09 20.16
CA ILE A 20 26.52 28.73 18.75
C ILE A 20 25.84 27.37 18.65
N GLY A 21 26.27 26.40 19.44
CA GLY A 21 25.59 25.06 19.51
C GLY A 21 24.14 25.16 19.99
N LEU A 22 23.87 26.02 20.99
CA LEU A 22 22.51 26.22 21.50
C LEU A 22 21.62 26.97 20.50
N VAL A 23 22.15 27.96 19.78
CA VAL A 23 21.43 28.69 18.71
C VAL A 23 21.17 27.77 17.51
N PHE A 24 22.08 26.88 17.17
CA PHE A 24 21.85 25.87 16.12
C PHE A 24 20.79 24.85 16.54
N LEU A 25 20.77 24.39 17.80
CA LEU A 25 19.71 23.48 18.29
C LEU A 25 18.34 24.18 18.35
N THR A 26 18.28 25.43 18.74
CA THR A 26 17.02 26.20 18.79
C THR A 26 16.50 26.56 17.39
N SER A 27 17.37 26.85 16.44
CA SER A 27 16.96 27.09 15.05
C SER A 27 16.55 25.80 14.30
N LEU A 28 17.10 24.64 14.63
CA LEU A 28 16.58 23.35 14.13
C LEU A 28 15.19 23.01 14.70
N ALA A 29 14.93 23.34 15.96
CA ALA A 29 13.63 23.12 16.61
C ALA A 29 12.54 24.06 16.09
N SER A 30 12.87 25.20 15.51
CA SER A 30 11.90 26.15 14.94
C SER A 30 11.52 25.84 13.47
N LEU A 31 12.25 24.95 12.80
CA LEU A 31 11.97 24.54 11.40
C LEU A 31 11.05 23.33 11.29
N THR A 32 10.83 22.57 12.36
CA THR A 32 9.82 21.51 12.43
C THR A 32 8.69 21.98 13.33
N GLY A 33 7.56 22.36 12.74
CA GLY A 33 6.37 22.71 13.53
C GLY A 33 6.04 21.59 14.51
N CYS A 34 5.56 21.93 15.72
CA CYS A 34 5.21 20.95 16.78
C CYS A 34 4.33 19.78 16.29
N ALA A 35 3.54 19.99 15.24
CA ALA A 35 2.70 18.98 14.61
C ALA A 35 3.50 17.86 13.91
N ASP A 36 4.68 18.17 13.34
CA ASP A 36 5.49 17.14 12.68
C ASP A 36 6.31 16.34 13.70
N LEU A 37 6.76 16.94 14.79
CA LEU A 37 7.42 16.20 15.87
C LEU A 37 6.46 15.17 16.50
N GLY A 38 5.22 15.56 16.81
CA GLY A 38 4.19 14.64 17.32
C GLY A 38 3.94 13.48 16.38
N TYR A 39 3.88 13.76 15.07
CA TYR A 39 3.73 12.74 14.05
C TYR A 39 4.88 11.70 14.05
N TYR A 40 6.13 12.16 14.08
CA TYR A 40 7.28 11.24 14.12
C TYR A 40 7.35 10.45 15.44
N LEU A 41 6.97 11.05 16.56
CA LEU A 41 6.92 10.38 17.85
C LEU A 41 5.85 9.26 17.86
N GLN A 42 4.64 9.52 17.36
CA GLN A 42 3.60 8.48 17.26
C GLN A 42 4.02 7.38 16.28
N SER A 43 4.67 7.71 15.16
CA SER A 43 5.15 6.73 14.20
C SER A 43 6.23 5.82 14.81
N ALA A 44 7.20 6.40 15.53
CA ALA A 44 8.24 5.65 16.22
C ALA A 44 7.65 4.77 17.33
N ASN A 45 6.76 5.31 18.16
CA ASN A 45 6.08 4.57 19.23
C ASN A 45 5.23 3.42 18.69
N GLY A 46 4.43 3.67 17.66
CA GLY A 46 3.59 2.67 17.04
C GLY A 46 4.40 1.52 16.45
N HIS A 47 5.49 1.83 15.75
CA HIS A 47 6.41 0.84 15.22
C HIS A 47 7.10 0.02 16.32
N LEU A 48 7.65 0.67 17.35
CA LEU A 48 8.27 -0.01 18.49
C LEU A 48 7.28 -0.89 19.24
N SER A 49 6.02 -0.45 19.40
CA SER A 49 4.96 -1.26 20.01
C SER A 49 4.70 -2.55 19.20
N MET A 50 4.65 -2.44 17.87
CA MET A 50 4.49 -3.58 16.97
C MET A 50 5.68 -4.56 17.11
N LEU A 51 6.91 -4.07 17.09
CA LEU A 51 8.12 -4.91 17.26
C LEU A 51 8.16 -5.60 18.63
N ARG A 52 7.76 -4.92 19.70
CA ARG A 52 7.69 -5.52 21.05
C ARG A 52 6.64 -6.62 21.17
N ALA A 53 5.54 -6.52 20.43
CA ALA A 53 4.51 -7.54 20.38
C ALA A 53 4.91 -8.75 19.51
N ALA A 54 5.88 -8.58 18.62
CA ALA A 54 6.31 -9.62 17.69
C ALA A 54 7.14 -10.69 18.40
N LYS A 55 6.79 -11.96 18.14
CA LYS A 55 7.55 -13.14 18.59
C LYS A 55 7.82 -14.05 17.40
N PRO A 56 8.92 -14.81 17.41
CA PRO A 56 9.21 -15.81 16.38
C PRO A 56 8.02 -16.75 16.13
N VAL A 57 7.71 -17.02 14.87
CA VAL A 57 6.62 -17.94 14.50
C VAL A 57 6.83 -19.33 15.13
N SER A 58 8.07 -19.80 15.26
CA SER A 58 8.38 -21.07 15.94
C SER A 58 7.86 -21.11 17.37
N GLN A 59 8.01 -20.03 18.14
CA GLN A 59 7.48 -19.96 19.51
C GLN A 59 5.96 -20.11 19.56
N TRP A 60 5.24 -19.49 18.61
CA TRP A 60 3.78 -19.64 18.51
C TRP A 60 3.37 -21.07 18.11
N LEU A 61 4.14 -21.73 17.25
CA LEU A 61 3.86 -23.10 16.83
C LEU A 61 4.10 -24.10 17.96
N ASP A 62 5.10 -23.86 18.80
CA ASP A 62 5.48 -24.74 19.92
C ASP A 62 4.61 -24.49 21.17
N ASP A 63 4.02 -23.30 21.32
CA ASP A 63 3.20 -22.94 22.48
C ASP A 63 1.87 -23.72 22.48
N ALA A 64 1.61 -24.48 23.55
CA ALA A 64 0.38 -25.24 23.72
C ALA A 64 -0.87 -24.36 23.83
N GLN A 65 -0.74 -23.10 24.21
CA GLN A 65 -1.86 -22.16 24.33
C GLN A 65 -2.26 -21.52 23.00
N THR A 66 -1.41 -21.60 21.97
CA THR A 66 -1.74 -21.11 20.63
C THR A 66 -2.80 -22.01 19.99
N SER A 67 -3.90 -21.40 19.54
CA SER A 67 -5.01 -22.16 18.93
C SER A 67 -4.55 -22.94 17.69
N PRO A 68 -5.14 -24.11 17.43
CA PRO A 68 -4.82 -24.91 16.24
C PRO A 68 -5.00 -24.12 14.92
N ASP A 69 -6.02 -23.27 14.85
CA ASP A 69 -6.29 -22.45 13.67
C ASP A 69 -5.17 -21.43 13.42
N LEU A 70 -4.71 -20.73 14.46
CA LEU A 70 -3.59 -19.80 14.31
C LEU A 70 -2.30 -20.53 13.93
N LYS A 71 -2.02 -21.69 14.52
CA LYS A 71 -0.87 -22.52 14.14
C LYS A 71 -0.93 -22.90 12.64
N ALA A 72 -2.09 -23.34 12.16
CA ALA A 72 -2.28 -23.69 10.75
C ALA A 72 -2.04 -22.48 9.84
N ARG A 73 -2.54 -21.30 10.22
CA ARG A 73 -2.36 -20.05 9.46
C ARG A 73 -0.90 -19.60 9.43
N LEU A 74 -0.20 -19.66 10.55
CA LEU A 74 1.23 -19.34 10.65
C LEU A 74 2.08 -20.31 9.82
N ALA A 75 1.79 -21.61 9.89
CA ALA A 75 2.48 -22.62 9.08
C ALA A 75 2.24 -22.39 7.58
N LEU A 76 1.02 -21.98 7.19
CA LEU A 76 0.69 -21.61 5.80
C LEU A 76 1.52 -20.39 5.37
N ALA A 77 1.55 -19.32 6.15
CA ALA A 77 2.32 -18.12 5.85
C ALA A 77 3.82 -18.41 5.70
N GLN A 78 4.38 -19.32 6.53
CA GLN A 78 5.78 -19.75 6.39
C GLN A 78 6.03 -20.54 5.10
N ARG A 79 5.07 -21.32 4.61
CA ARG A 79 5.19 -21.96 3.29
C ARG A 79 5.16 -20.93 2.16
N MET A 80 4.28 -19.92 2.26
CA MET A 80 4.22 -18.81 1.29
C MET A 80 5.51 -18.00 1.27
N ARG A 81 6.07 -17.71 2.45
CA ARG A 81 7.35 -17.00 2.54
C ARG A 81 8.49 -17.80 1.89
N ARG A 82 8.59 -19.11 2.14
CA ARG A 82 9.60 -19.94 1.45
C ARG A 82 9.40 -19.92 -0.07
N PHE A 83 8.18 -20.08 -0.53
CA PHE A 83 7.85 -20.00 -1.96
C PHE A 83 8.23 -18.63 -2.56
N ALA A 84 8.00 -17.55 -1.83
CA ALA A 84 8.42 -16.20 -2.26
C ALA A 84 9.93 -16.15 -2.54
N VAL A 85 10.74 -16.79 -1.71
CA VAL A 85 12.20 -16.82 -1.86
C VAL A 85 12.63 -17.79 -2.97
N THR A 86 12.17 -19.04 -2.90
CA THR A 86 12.68 -20.12 -3.78
C THR A 86 12.13 -20.05 -5.19
N ASP A 87 10.87 -19.69 -5.34
CA ASP A 87 10.14 -19.76 -6.61
C ASP A 87 9.97 -18.38 -7.26
N LEU A 88 9.75 -17.33 -6.47
CA LEU A 88 9.59 -15.97 -6.98
C LEU A 88 10.87 -15.13 -6.91
N GLY A 89 11.95 -15.62 -6.28
CA GLY A 89 13.22 -14.87 -6.15
C GLY A 89 13.10 -13.58 -5.34
N LEU A 90 12.10 -13.50 -4.45
CA LEU A 90 11.94 -12.39 -3.53
C LEU A 90 13.01 -12.46 -2.40
N PRO A 91 13.32 -11.35 -1.71
CA PRO A 91 14.43 -11.31 -0.76
C PRO A 91 14.32 -12.34 0.36
N ASP A 92 15.41 -13.07 0.63
CA ASP A 92 15.54 -13.89 1.84
C ASP A 92 16.07 -13.03 2.98
N ASN A 93 15.18 -12.64 3.89
CA ASN A 93 15.48 -11.75 5.00
C ASN A 93 14.58 -12.09 6.21
N PRO A 94 14.69 -11.43 7.37
CA PRO A 94 13.89 -11.73 8.55
C PRO A 94 12.40 -11.45 8.46
N SER A 95 11.92 -10.65 7.50
CA SER A 95 10.50 -10.28 7.40
C SER A 95 9.61 -11.52 7.28
N TYR A 96 8.47 -11.49 7.98
CA TYR A 96 7.44 -12.53 8.06
C TYR A 96 7.89 -13.84 8.76
N ASN A 97 9.00 -13.80 9.51
CA ASN A 97 9.40 -14.89 10.42
C ASN A 97 8.93 -14.68 11.86
N GLN A 98 8.32 -13.54 12.15
CA GLN A 98 7.69 -13.20 13.41
C GLN A 98 6.19 -12.98 13.23
N TYR A 99 5.42 -13.09 14.31
CA TYR A 99 3.99 -12.76 14.34
C TYR A 99 3.68 -11.89 15.55
N ALA A 100 2.85 -10.86 15.33
CA ALA A 100 2.35 -9.99 16.39
C ALA A 100 0.82 -9.92 16.34
N ASP A 101 0.16 -10.15 17.47
CA ASP A 101 -1.24 -9.83 17.67
C ASP A 101 -1.35 -8.43 18.26
N LEU A 102 -1.83 -7.49 17.44
CA LEU A 102 -1.99 -6.08 17.81
C LEU A 102 -3.35 -5.80 18.47
N GLN A 103 -4.25 -6.79 18.52
CA GLN A 103 -5.62 -6.70 19.06
C GLN A 103 -6.43 -5.53 18.45
N ARG A 104 -6.18 -5.21 17.20
CA ARG A 104 -6.84 -4.14 16.44
C ARG A 104 -7.01 -4.54 14.98
N ARG A 105 -7.91 -3.84 14.27
CA ARG A 105 -8.34 -4.19 12.90
C ARG A 105 -7.39 -3.71 11.80
N ALA A 106 -6.53 -2.75 12.09
CA ALA A 106 -5.57 -2.18 11.15
C ALA A 106 -4.24 -1.94 11.86
N VAL A 107 -3.14 -2.07 11.13
CA VAL A 107 -1.83 -1.73 11.68
C VAL A 107 -1.58 -0.23 11.64
N VAL A 108 -1.98 0.42 10.56
CA VAL A 108 -1.87 1.86 10.32
C VAL A 108 -3.17 2.37 9.72
N TRP A 109 -3.52 3.61 10.01
CA TRP A 109 -4.66 4.33 9.44
C TRP A 109 -4.13 5.39 8.49
N ASN A 110 -4.35 5.21 7.19
CA ASN A 110 -3.95 6.17 6.18
C ASN A 110 -5.00 7.27 6.01
N VAL A 111 -4.52 8.51 5.97
CA VAL A 111 -5.30 9.69 5.60
C VAL A 111 -4.90 10.10 4.18
N VAL A 112 -5.86 10.19 3.30
CA VAL A 112 -5.73 10.73 1.95
C VAL A 112 -6.65 11.94 1.79
N ALA A 113 -6.27 12.90 0.96
CA ALA A 113 -7.09 14.07 0.71
C ALA A 113 -6.89 14.59 -0.73
N ALA A 114 -7.94 15.16 -1.30
CA ALA A 114 -7.90 15.78 -2.61
C ALA A 114 -8.81 17.03 -2.63
N PRO A 115 -8.56 18.01 -3.53
CA PRO A 115 -9.49 19.12 -3.72
C PRO A 115 -10.86 18.65 -4.23
N GLU A 116 -11.89 19.44 -3.97
CA GLU A 116 -13.28 19.12 -4.32
C GLU A 116 -13.52 18.87 -5.82
N LEU A 117 -12.74 19.51 -6.69
CA LEU A 117 -12.80 19.34 -8.15
C LEU A 117 -11.44 18.90 -8.71
N SER A 118 -10.80 17.93 -8.08
CA SER A 118 -9.56 17.33 -8.55
C SER A 118 -9.36 15.94 -7.98
N LEU A 119 -8.79 15.03 -8.77
CA LEU A 119 -8.35 13.70 -8.31
C LEU A 119 -6.89 13.69 -7.89
N LYS A 120 -6.20 14.83 -7.97
CA LYS A 120 -4.80 14.94 -7.55
C LYS A 120 -4.72 14.96 -6.03
N LEU A 121 -4.09 13.93 -5.47
CA LEU A 121 -3.94 13.84 -4.03
C LEU A 121 -3.04 14.95 -3.47
N LYS A 122 -3.38 15.41 -2.26
CA LYS A 122 -2.45 16.12 -1.41
C LYS A 122 -1.28 15.19 -1.09
N THR A 123 -0.06 15.71 -1.19
CA THR A 123 1.14 14.96 -0.87
C THR A 123 1.74 15.42 0.46
N TRP A 124 2.40 14.49 1.14
CA TRP A 124 3.25 14.74 2.31
C TRP A 124 4.64 14.20 2.01
N CYS A 125 5.67 14.97 2.37
CA CYS A 125 7.05 14.62 2.06
C CYS A 125 7.78 14.18 3.32
N PHE A 126 8.45 13.03 3.24
CA PHE A 126 9.18 12.40 4.34
C PHE A 126 10.65 12.18 3.93
N PRO A 127 11.59 12.18 4.89
CA PRO A 127 13.02 12.05 4.59
C PRO A 127 13.39 10.79 3.80
N VAL A 128 12.75 9.65 4.11
CA VAL A 128 13.07 8.34 3.51
C VAL A 128 12.24 8.06 2.27
N THR A 129 10.91 8.14 2.38
CA THR A 129 9.99 7.73 1.31
C THR A 129 9.79 8.80 0.24
N GLY A 130 10.25 10.03 0.48
CA GLY A 130 9.95 11.16 -0.39
C GLY A 130 8.51 11.65 -0.21
N CYS A 131 7.91 12.18 -1.29
CA CYS A 131 6.55 12.73 -1.25
C CYS A 131 5.54 11.67 -1.68
N VAL A 132 4.61 11.32 -0.79
CA VAL A 132 3.57 10.32 -0.99
C VAL A 132 2.18 10.92 -0.83
N GLY A 133 1.17 10.33 -1.45
CA GLY A 133 -0.21 10.81 -1.45
C GLY A 133 -1.01 10.46 -0.20
N TYR A 134 -0.38 10.02 0.87
CA TYR A 134 -1.05 9.66 2.12
C TYR A 134 -0.19 10.02 3.34
N ARG A 135 -0.84 10.05 4.52
CA ARG A 135 -0.16 10.19 5.82
C ARG A 135 -0.70 9.11 6.76
N GLY A 136 0.18 8.22 7.23
CA GLY A 136 -0.17 7.08 8.07
C GLY A 136 -0.08 7.38 9.56
N TYR A 137 -1.02 6.84 10.34
CA TYR A 137 -1.07 6.93 11.80
C TYR A 137 -1.26 5.56 12.41
N PHE A 138 -0.55 5.28 13.50
CA PHE A 138 -0.81 4.06 14.29
C PHE A 138 -2.04 4.21 15.20
N ASP A 139 -2.53 5.42 15.40
CA ASP A 139 -3.75 5.73 16.14
C ASP A 139 -4.86 6.22 15.19
N GLU A 140 -6.04 5.61 15.28
CA GLU A 140 -7.20 5.95 14.43
C GLU A 140 -7.75 7.34 14.76
N ALA A 141 -7.75 7.75 16.05
CA ALA A 141 -8.29 9.03 16.45
C ALA A 141 -7.45 10.19 15.92
N GLU A 142 -6.12 10.04 15.91
CA GLU A 142 -5.20 11.03 15.30
C GLU A 142 -5.40 11.11 13.77
N ALA A 143 -5.57 9.98 13.09
CA ALA A 143 -5.87 9.96 11.67
C ALA A 143 -7.19 10.69 11.36
N ARG A 144 -8.23 10.46 12.15
CA ARG A 144 -9.53 11.12 12.02
C ARG A 144 -9.46 12.62 12.33
N ALA A 145 -8.66 13.01 13.31
CA ALA A 145 -8.43 14.43 13.62
C ALA A 145 -7.78 15.16 12.45
N LEU A 146 -6.76 14.56 11.81
CA LEU A 146 -6.18 15.14 10.60
C LEU A 146 -7.21 15.23 9.46
N ALA A 147 -7.99 14.18 9.23
CA ALA A 147 -9.01 14.18 8.18
C ALA A 147 -10.06 15.27 8.40
N ALA A 148 -10.52 15.46 9.64
CA ALA A 148 -11.47 16.51 10.00
C ALA A 148 -10.88 17.92 9.72
N LYS A 149 -9.61 18.14 10.08
CA LYS A 149 -8.90 19.40 9.75
C LYS A 149 -8.84 19.65 8.25
N LEU A 150 -8.46 18.64 7.46
CA LEU A 150 -8.38 18.75 6.00
C LEU A 150 -9.75 19.02 5.37
N THR A 151 -10.82 18.45 5.94
CA THR A 151 -12.19 18.72 5.51
C THR A 151 -12.59 20.17 5.84
N ALA A 152 -12.23 20.68 7.02
CA ALA A 152 -12.47 22.09 7.37
C ALA A 152 -11.68 23.05 6.46
N ASP A 153 -10.52 22.62 5.97
CA ASP A 153 -9.69 23.36 4.99
C ASP A 153 -10.24 23.25 3.55
N GLY A 154 -11.42 22.63 3.33
CA GLY A 154 -12.11 22.53 2.03
C GLY A 154 -11.62 21.39 1.14
N LEU A 155 -10.92 20.39 1.68
CA LEU A 155 -10.52 19.19 0.96
C LEU A 155 -11.50 18.04 1.23
N GLU A 156 -11.63 17.14 0.27
CA GLU A 156 -12.24 15.84 0.51
C GLU A 156 -11.22 14.90 1.12
N ALA A 157 -11.41 14.52 2.35
CA ALA A 157 -10.51 13.64 3.07
C ALA A 157 -11.14 12.26 3.32
N ARG A 158 -10.30 11.23 3.42
CA ARG A 158 -10.70 9.88 3.79
C ARG A 158 -9.68 9.24 4.70
N VAL A 159 -10.17 8.48 5.69
CA VAL A 159 -9.37 7.60 6.53
C VAL A 159 -9.70 6.15 6.20
N TYR A 160 -8.69 5.32 6.05
CA TYR A 160 -8.86 3.88 5.90
C TYR A 160 -7.74 3.13 6.61
N GLY A 161 -8.09 1.99 7.22
CA GLY A 161 -7.13 1.10 7.85
C GLY A 161 -6.40 0.26 6.81
N VAL A 162 -5.09 0.09 6.98
CA VAL A 162 -4.28 -0.84 6.18
C VAL A 162 -3.90 -2.06 7.01
N PRO A 163 -3.94 -3.26 6.42
CA PRO A 163 -3.70 -4.50 7.16
C PRO A 163 -2.21 -4.77 7.40
N ALA A 164 -1.35 -4.30 6.51
CA ALA A 164 0.10 -4.52 6.56
C ALA A 164 0.83 -3.18 6.64
N TYR A 165 2.06 -3.24 7.11
CA TYR A 165 2.98 -2.11 7.17
C TYR A 165 4.37 -2.63 6.81
N SER A 166 4.99 -2.03 5.81
CA SER A 166 6.33 -2.39 5.38
C SER A 166 7.32 -1.31 5.77
N THR A 167 8.46 -1.76 6.31
CA THR A 167 9.62 -0.90 6.53
C THR A 167 10.55 -0.85 5.33
N LEU A 168 10.14 -1.39 4.18
CA LEU A 168 10.95 -1.49 2.95
C LEU A 168 12.30 -2.23 3.19
N GLY A 169 12.34 -3.10 4.21
CA GLY A 169 13.56 -3.81 4.62
C GLY A 169 14.52 -3.02 5.50
N TRP A 170 14.24 -1.74 5.79
CA TRP A 170 15.11 -0.91 6.65
C TRP A 170 15.27 -1.45 8.07
N MET A 171 14.30 -2.21 8.56
CA MET A 171 14.30 -2.80 9.89
C MET A 171 14.67 -4.30 9.91
N ASN A 172 15.25 -4.82 8.84
CA ASN A 172 15.68 -6.24 8.79
C ASN A 172 16.66 -6.59 9.90
N TRP A 173 17.51 -5.66 10.31
CA TRP A 173 18.42 -5.82 11.45
C TRP A 173 17.69 -5.99 12.80
N ALA A 174 16.44 -5.55 12.92
CA ALA A 174 15.59 -5.65 14.11
C ALA A 174 14.55 -6.79 14.00
N GLY A 175 14.68 -7.71 13.06
CA GLY A 175 13.77 -8.85 12.88
C GLY A 175 12.80 -8.70 11.71
N GLY A 176 12.86 -7.60 10.97
CA GLY A 176 12.01 -7.35 9.81
C GLY A 176 10.54 -7.10 10.14
N ASP A 177 9.70 -7.06 9.12
CA ASP A 177 8.27 -6.82 9.26
C ASP A 177 7.56 -8.11 9.71
N PRO A 178 6.72 -8.09 10.79
CA PRO A 178 6.05 -9.28 11.27
C PRO A 178 4.78 -9.62 10.47
N LEU A 179 4.37 -10.88 10.52
CA LEU A 179 2.98 -11.29 10.26
C LEU A 179 2.10 -10.67 11.35
N LEU A 180 0.86 -10.26 10.98
CA LEU A 180 -0.03 -9.56 11.90
C LEU A 180 -1.43 -10.21 11.94
N ASN A 181 -2.11 -10.08 13.08
CA ASN A 181 -3.50 -10.50 13.26
C ASN A 181 -4.45 -9.82 12.26
N THR A 182 -4.07 -8.66 11.74
CA THR A 182 -4.86 -7.85 10.79
C THR A 182 -5.02 -8.52 9.43
N PHE A 183 -4.15 -9.46 9.05
CA PHE A 183 -4.22 -10.14 7.75
C PHE A 183 -3.96 -11.64 7.77
N ILE A 184 -3.45 -12.22 8.88
CA ILE A 184 -3.11 -13.64 8.93
C ILE A 184 -4.29 -14.56 8.56
N ASN A 185 -5.52 -14.12 8.83
CA ASN A 185 -6.75 -14.86 8.57
C ASN A 185 -7.36 -14.60 7.18
N TYR A 186 -6.67 -13.89 6.29
CA TYR A 186 -7.15 -13.67 4.93
C TYR A 186 -7.27 -15.00 4.16
N PRO A 187 -8.19 -15.12 3.19
CA PRO A 187 -8.22 -16.23 2.27
C PRO A 187 -6.82 -16.55 1.72
N GLU A 188 -6.56 -17.83 1.44
CA GLU A 188 -5.20 -18.30 1.11
C GLU A 188 -4.55 -17.48 -0.02
N GLY A 189 -5.27 -17.26 -1.12
CA GLY A 189 -4.76 -16.49 -2.25
C GLY A 189 -4.47 -15.02 -1.89
N GLU A 190 -5.30 -14.41 -1.03
CA GLU A 190 -5.12 -13.03 -0.58
C GLU A 190 -3.96 -12.88 0.40
N LEU A 191 -3.75 -13.86 1.28
CA LEU A 191 -2.61 -13.89 2.18
C LEU A 191 -1.29 -14.01 1.39
N ALA A 192 -1.25 -14.89 0.40
CA ALA A 192 -0.08 -15.04 -0.47
C ALA A 192 0.23 -13.73 -1.21
N ARG A 193 -0.78 -13.12 -1.82
CA ARG A 193 -0.66 -11.85 -2.54
C ARG A 193 -0.10 -10.75 -1.64
N LEU A 194 -0.65 -10.58 -0.43
CA LEU A 194 -0.19 -9.56 0.49
C LEU A 194 1.28 -9.77 0.89
N ILE A 195 1.68 -11.00 1.24
CA ILE A 195 3.08 -11.30 1.59
C ILE A 195 4.01 -10.99 0.40
N PHE A 196 3.63 -11.36 -0.82
CA PHE A 196 4.44 -11.11 -2.01
C PHE A 196 4.51 -9.64 -2.38
N HIS A 197 3.43 -8.89 -2.21
CA HIS A 197 3.38 -7.43 -2.38
C HIS A 197 4.39 -6.72 -1.48
N GLU A 198 4.33 -6.99 -0.20
CA GLU A 198 5.20 -6.33 0.78
C GLU A 198 6.68 -6.73 0.60
N LEU A 199 6.95 -7.98 0.23
CA LEU A 199 8.31 -8.41 -0.11
C LEU A 199 8.81 -7.80 -1.43
N ALA A 200 7.93 -7.49 -2.38
CA ALA A 200 8.31 -6.81 -3.61
C ALA A 200 8.84 -5.40 -3.36
N HIS A 201 8.27 -4.67 -2.41
CA HIS A 201 8.81 -3.38 -1.99
C HIS A 201 10.25 -3.44 -1.45
N GLN A 202 10.69 -4.62 -0.99
CA GLN A 202 12.06 -4.83 -0.53
C GLN A 202 13.03 -5.22 -1.68
N VAL A 203 12.50 -5.55 -2.87
CA VAL A 203 13.32 -5.70 -4.09
C VAL A 203 13.73 -4.34 -4.63
N LEU A 204 12.78 -3.41 -4.63
CA LEU A 204 12.92 -2.08 -5.21
C LEU A 204 11.93 -1.10 -4.59
N TYR A 205 12.41 0.09 -4.29
CA TYR A 205 11.61 1.25 -3.95
C TYR A 205 12.20 2.52 -4.58
N VAL A 206 11.42 3.21 -5.40
CA VAL A 206 11.80 4.46 -6.06
C VAL A 206 11.21 5.63 -5.28
N ARG A 207 12.08 6.47 -4.77
CA ARG A 207 11.67 7.67 -4.04
C ARG A 207 10.80 8.57 -4.93
N ASP A 208 9.77 9.17 -4.36
CA ASP A 208 8.85 10.12 -5.03
C ASP A 208 8.02 9.51 -6.18
N ASP A 209 7.98 8.20 -6.36
CA ASP A 209 7.17 7.56 -7.39
C ASP A 209 6.28 6.42 -6.83
N THR A 210 5.30 6.80 -6.00
CA THR A 210 4.34 5.86 -5.41
C THR A 210 3.64 5.00 -6.46
N MET A 211 3.25 5.59 -7.62
CA MET A 211 2.56 4.85 -8.68
C MET A 211 3.41 3.71 -9.23
N PHE A 212 4.69 3.95 -9.49
CA PHE A 212 5.61 2.92 -9.96
C PHE A 212 5.80 1.82 -8.92
N ASN A 213 6.04 2.20 -7.65
CA ASN A 213 6.27 1.27 -6.55
C ASN A 213 5.06 0.35 -6.30
N GLU A 214 3.88 0.94 -6.17
CA GLU A 214 2.66 0.19 -5.88
C GLU A 214 2.22 -0.68 -7.08
N SER A 215 2.33 -0.16 -8.31
CA SER A 215 2.01 -0.95 -9.50
C SER A 215 2.99 -2.12 -9.69
N PHE A 216 4.28 -1.94 -9.41
CA PHE A 216 5.26 -3.02 -9.42
C PHE A 216 4.91 -4.10 -8.39
N ALA A 217 4.70 -3.71 -7.13
CA ALA A 217 4.35 -4.65 -6.07
C ALA A 217 3.02 -5.36 -6.38
N THR A 218 2.02 -4.65 -6.93
CA THR A 218 0.74 -5.23 -7.38
C THR A 218 0.92 -6.23 -8.52
N ALA A 219 1.81 -5.99 -9.47
CA ALA A 219 2.11 -6.97 -10.52
C ALA A 219 2.76 -8.23 -9.93
N VAL A 220 3.74 -8.08 -9.03
CA VAL A 220 4.38 -9.22 -8.34
C VAL A 220 3.36 -10.02 -7.53
N GLU A 221 2.49 -9.36 -6.76
CA GLU A 221 1.45 -10.04 -5.99
C GLU A 221 0.48 -10.84 -6.86
N ARG A 222 0.08 -10.31 -8.03
CA ARG A 222 -0.86 -10.98 -8.93
C ARG A 222 -0.22 -12.19 -9.61
N LEU A 223 0.94 -12.00 -10.20
CA LEU A 223 1.69 -13.05 -10.88
C LEU A 223 2.14 -14.14 -9.90
N GLY A 224 2.70 -13.75 -8.77
CA GLY A 224 3.15 -14.67 -7.72
C GLY A 224 2.01 -15.39 -7.04
N GLY A 225 0.91 -14.68 -6.72
CA GLY A 225 -0.29 -15.27 -6.13
C GLY A 225 -0.97 -16.28 -7.06
N ALA A 226 -1.06 -15.98 -8.35
CA ALA A 226 -1.57 -16.92 -9.35
C ALA A 226 -0.69 -18.18 -9.43
N ARG A 227 0.64 -18.03 -9.42
CA ARG A 227 1.59 -19.14 -9.44
C ARG A 227 1.51 -19.98 -8.16
N TRP A 228 1.44 -19.33 -6.97
CA TRP A 228 1.24 -20.03 -5.70
C TRP A 228 0.00 -20.92 -5.75
N LEU A 229 -1.13 -20.36 -6.14
CA LEU A 229 -2.38 -21.10 -6.19
C LEU A 229 -2.33 -22.23 -7.21
N ALA A 230 -1.76 -22.01 -8.39
CA ALA A 230 -1.61 -23.05 -9.40
C ALA A 230 -0.83 -24.26 -8.86
N GLU A 231 0.29 -24.02 -8.18
CA GLU A 231 1.22 -25.06 -7.74
C GLU A 231 0.91 -25.64 -6.34
N LYS A 232 0.42 -24.81 -5.41
CA LYS A 232 0.30 -25.14 -3.98
C LYS A 232 -1.12 -25.01 -3.42
N GLY A 233 -2.01 -24.23 -4.09
CA GLY A 233 -3.35 -23.97 -3.59
C GLY A 233 -4.25 -25.21 -3.59
N SER A 234 -5.09 -25.34 -2.55
CA SER A 234 -6.15 -26.33 -2.51
C SER A 234 -7.21 -26.05 -3.59
N PRO A 235 -8.00 -27.07 -4.04
CA PRO A 235 -9.11 -26.83 -4.96
C PRO A 235 -10.10 -25.76 -4.46
N ALA A 236 -10.37 -25.74 -3.15
CA ALA A 236 -11.25 -24.74 -2.52
C ALA A 236 -10.65 -23.33 -2.59
N ALA A 237 -9.36 -23.20 -2.27
CA ALA A 237 -8.66 -21.91 -2.36
C ALA A 237 -8.60 -21.37 -3.79
N LYS A 238 -8.40 -22.25 -4.78
CA LYS A 238 -8.43 -21.90 -6.21
C LYS A 238 -9.80 -21.38 -6.64
N ALA A 239 -10.87 -22.05 -6.25
CA ALA A 239 -12.25 -21.67 -6.58
C ALA A 239 -12.63 -20.32 -5.92
N GLU A 240 -12.31 -20.14 -4.63
CA GLU A 240 -12.52 -18.89 -3.90
C GLU A 240 -11.78 -17.74 -4.54
N PHE A 241 -10.51 -17.94 -4.88
CA PHE A 241 -9.68 -16.92 -5.51
C PHE A 241 -10.19 -16.54 -6.90
N ALA A 242 -10.59 -17.51 -7.73
CA ALA A 242 -11.12 -17.25 -9.06
C ALA A 242 -12.34 -16.31 -9.02
N ALA A 243 -13.28 -16.55 -8.08
CA ALA A 243 -14.43 -15.68 -7.89
C ALA A 243 -14.00 -14.26 -7.44
N THR A 244 -13.08 -14.17 -6.50
CA THR A 244 -12.56 -12.90 -5.98
C THR A 244 -11.85 -12.09 -7.07
N VAL A 245 -11.05 -12.73 -7.94
CA VAL A 245 -10.36 -12.06 -9.06
C VAL A 245 -11.36 -11.43 -10.02
N VAL A 246 -12.44 -12.14 -10.39
CA VAL A 246 -13.48 -11.62 -11.29
C VAL A 246 -14.18 -10.41 -10.64
N GLN A 247 -14.61 -10.54 -9.39
CA GLN A 247 -15.29 -9.47 -8.65
C GLN A 247 -14.41 -8.22 -8.52
N ARG A 248 -13.13 -8.41 -8.21
CA ARG A 248 -12.17 -7.33 -8.11
C ARG A 248 -11.92 -6.64 -9.45
N ALA A 249 -11.80 -7.41 -10.54
CA ALA A 249 -11.64 -6.86 -11.88
C ALA A 249 -12.85 -6.02 -12.29
N GLN A 250 -14.07 -6.49 -12.03
CA GLN A 250 -15.30 -5.78 -12.33
C GLN A 250 -15.45 -4.49 -11.50
N PHE A 251 -15.17 -4.56 -10.19
CA PHE A 251 -15.18 -3.37 -9.33
C PHE A 251 -14.15 -2.33 -9.78
N ARG A 252 -12.94 -2.78 -10.12
CA ARG A 252 -11.89 -1.91 -10.65
C ARG A 252 -12.32 -1.24 -11.95
N ALA A 253 -12.90 -1.99 -12.88
CA ALA A 253 -13.39 -1.45 -14.14
C ALA A 253 -14.43 -0.34 -13.91
N LEU A 254 -15.36 -0.55 -12.97
CA LEU A 254 -16.36 0.44 -12.58
C LEU A 254 -15.69 1.68 -11.96
N ALA A 255 -14.77 1.51 -11.02
CA ALA A 255 -14.09 2.63 -10.38
C ALA A 255 -13.22 3.43 -11.38
N LEU A 256 -12.51 2.77 -12.31
CA LEU A 256 -11.73 3.43 -13.36
C LEU A 256 -12.63 4.17 -14.36
N ALA A 257 -13.80 3.62 -14.70
CA ALA A 257 -14.78 4.32 -15.55
C ALA A 257 -15.29 5.60 -14.88
N THR A 258 -15.67 5.51 -13.60
CA THR A 258 -16.10 6.68 -12.82
C THR A 258 -14.98 7.72 -12.69
N ARG A 259 -13.74 7.27 -12.46
CA ARG A 259 -12.57 8.16 -12.39
C ARG A 259 -12.37 8.93 -13.70
N ARG A 260 -12.56 8.30 -14.87
CA ARG A 260 -12.50 8.99 -16.17
C ARG A 260 -13.56 10.07 -16.26
N VAL A 261 -14.81 9.74 -15.96
CA VAL A 261 -15.93 10.72 -15.96
C VAL A 261 -15.62 11.90 -15.04
N LEU A 262 -15.10 11.66 -13.83
CA LEU A 262 -14.72 12.74 -12.92
C LEU A 262 -13.55 13.57 -13.47
N THR A 263 -12.58 12.93 -14.13
CA THR A 263 -11.46 13.64 -14.76
C THR A 263 -11.95 14.58 -15.84
N ASP A 264 -12.85 14.10 -16.70
CA ASP A 264 -13.44 14.90 -17.79
C ASP A 264 -14.21 16.10 -17.22
N ILE A 265 -15.06 15.89 -16.18
CA ILE A 265 -15.79 16.97 -15.49
C ILE A 265 -14.84 18.05 -14.94
N TYR A 266 -13.66 17.65 -14.45
CA TYR A 266 -12.71 18.58 -13.83
C TYR A 266 -11.77 19.25 -14.83
N GLN A 267 -11.55 18.65 -16.01
CA GLN A 267 -10.76 19.22 -17.10
C GLN A 267 -11.56 20.18 -17.99
N ASP A 268 -12.87 19.97 -18.08
CA ASP A 268 -13.72 20.88 -18.83
C ASP A 268 -13.61 22.28 -18.25
N ALA A 269 -13.16 23.22 -19.10
CA ALA A 269 -13.17 24.64 -18.73
C ALA A 269 -14.60 25.02 -18.28
N PRO A 270 -14.73 25.75 -17.15
CA PRO A 270 -16.06 26.17 -16.71
C PRO A 270 -16.79 26.87 -17.85
N SER A 271 -17.85 26.24 -18.39
CA SER A 271 -18.70 26.90 -19.36
C SER A 271 -19.23 28.22 -18.74
N PRO A 272 -19.30 29.28 -19.48
CA PRO A 272 -19.88 30.53 -18.99
C PRO A 272 -21.27 30.38 -18.36
N THR A 273 -21.99 29.31 -18.75
CA THR A 273 -23.35 29.00 -18.27
C THR A 273 -23.40 28.02 -17.10
N SER A 274 -22.35 27.21 -16.85
CA SER A 274 -22.38 26.18 -15.78
C SER A 274 -21.43 26.45 -14.62
N GLY A 275 -20.27 27.03 -14.86
CA GLY A 275 -19.27 27.36 -13.84
C GLY A 275 -19.00 26.24 -12.81
N ARG A 276 -18.45 26.62 -11.65
CA ARG A 276 -18.23 25.70 -10.52
C ARG A 276 -19.51 24.97 -10.04
N PRO A 277 -20.70 25.62 -9.93
CA PRO A 277 -21.91 24.90 -9.54
C PRO A 277 -22.30 23.78 -10.51
N GLY A 278 -22.11 23.97 -11.82
CA GLY A 278 -22.37 22.94 -12.82
C GLY A 278 -21.44 21.74 -12.70
N GLN A 279 -20.13 21.96 -12.46
CA GLN A 279 -19.17 20.89 -12.20
C GLN A 279 -19.51 20.11 -10.95
N LEU A 280 -19.93 20.77 -9.87
CA LEU A 280 -20.34 20.10 -8.62
C LEU A 280 -21.61 19.26 -8.83
N ALA A 281 -22.58 19.75 -9.59
CA ALA A 281 -23.79 18.99 -9.92
C ALA A 281 -23.45 17.77 -10.80
N ALA A 282 -22.56 17.91 -11.78
CA ALA A 282 -22.09 16.80 -12.62
C ALA A 282 -21.33 15.76 -11.80
N LYS A 283 -20.44 16.19 -10.91
CA LYS A 283 -19.76 15.31 -9.95
C LYS A 283 -20.75 14.53 -9.09
N SER A 284 -21.75 15.22 -8.52
CA SER A 284 -22.74 14.57 -7.66
C SER A 284 -23.50 13.47 -8.42
N ARG A 285 -23.87 13.70 -9.69
CA ARG A 285 -24.48 12.68 -10.56
C ARG A 285 -23.53 11.51 -10.80
N ALA A 286 -22.29 11.77 -11.18
CA ALA A 286 -21.30 10.72 -11.42
C ALA A 286 -21.05 9.84 -10.20
N MET A 287 -21.06 10.44 -8.99
CA MET A 287 -20.92 9.70 -7.74
C MET A 287 -22.17 8.87 -7.41
N GLN A 288 -23.36 9.34 -7.77
CA GLN A 288 -24.60 8.59 -7.61
C GLN A 288 -24.65 7.42 -8.60
N ASP A 289 -24.35 7.65 -9.86
CA ASP A 289 -24.27 6.63 -10.91
C ASP A 289 -23.29 5.51 -10.53
N PHE A 290 -22.16 5.87 -9.91
CA PHE A 290 -21.21 4.88 -9.37
C PHE A 290 -21.83 3.99 -8.31
N ARG A 291 -22.58 4.58 -7.36
CA ARG A 291 -23.25 3.80 -6.29
C ARG A 291 -24.32 2.87 -6.86
N ASP A 292 -25.09 3.35 -7.81
CA ASP A 292 -26.18 2.58 -8.45
C ASP A 292 -25.62 1.43 -9.27
N GLN A 293 -24.56 1.66 -10.05
CA GLN A 293 -23.87 0.61 -10.80
C GLN A 293 -23.21 -0.43 -9.87
N TYR A 294 -22.63 0.00 -8.77
CA TYR A 294 -22.10 -0.93 -7.78
C TYR A 294 -23.21 -1.80 -7.15
N ALA A 295 -24.37 -1.21 -6.84
CA ALA A 295 -25.49 -1.98 -6.29
C ALA A 295 -25.95 -3.09 -7.24
N LEU A 296 -26.05 -2.80 -8.55
CA LEU A 296 -26.34 -3.78 -9.59
C LEU A 296 -25.26 -4.85 -9.67
N LEU A 297 -23.99 -4.44 -9.67
CA LEU A 297 -22.85 -5.34 -9.73
C LEU A 297 -22.82 -6.29 -8.51
N LYS A 298 -23.03 -5.77 -7.31
CA LYS A 298 -23.14 -6.57 -6.08
C LYS A 298 -24.28 -7.59 -6.16
N ALA A 299 -25.45 -7.17 -6.69
CA ALA A 299 -26.59 -8.07 -6.85
C ALA A 299 -26.24 -9.26 -7.78
N THR A 300 -25.48 -9.03 -8.88
CA THR A 300 -25.03 -10.12 -9.76
C THR A 300 -24.08 -11.08 -9.04
N TRP A 301 -23.17 -10.58 -8.20
CA TRP A 301 -22.26 -11.42 -7.42
C TRP A 301 -22.99 -12.30 -6.41
N ILE A 302 -23.98 -11.72 -5.73
CA ILE A 302 -24.81 -12.44 -4.75
C ILE A 302 -25.63 -13.51 -5.45
N ALA A 303 -26.25 -13.19 -6.59
CA ALA A 303 -27.04 -14.14 -7.37
C ALA A 303 -26.17 -15.31 -7.86
N ALA A 304 -24.98 -15.02 -8.40
CA ALA A 304 -24.04 -16.06 -8.83
C ALA A 304 -23.59 -16.96 -7.67
N ALA A 305 -23.27 -16.40 -6.52
CA ALA A 305 -22.89 -17.16 -5.33
C ALA A 305 -24.05 -17.98 -4.74
N GLY A 306 -25.28 -17.51 -4.85
CA GLY A 306 -26.49 -18.18 -4.37
C GLY A 306 -26.91 -19.39 -5.21
N GLN A 307 -26.39 -19.54 -6.45
CA GLN A 307 -26.68 -20.69 -7.33
C GLN A 307 -25.86 -21.94 -6.97
N ALA A 308 -24.83 -21.81 -6.15
CA ALA A 308 -24.00 -22.95 -5.75
C ALA A 308 -24.77 -23.89 -4.82
N ALA A 309 -24.62 -25.20 -5.00
CA ALA A 309 -25.22 -26.20 -4.10
C ALA A 309 -24.70 -25.97 -2.67
N GLY A 310 -25.62 -25.82 -1.71
CA GLY A 310 -25.28 -25.52 -0.32
C GLY A 310 -24.89 -24.05 -0.07
N ALA A 311 -25.29 -23.12 -0.94
CA ALA A 311 -25.01 -21.70 -0.78
C ALA A 311 -25.49 -21.18 0.59
N PRO A 312 -24.68 -20.34 1.26
CA PRO A 312 -25.09 -19.72 2.51
C PRO A 312 -26.32 -18.81 2.36
N PRO A 313 -27.03 -18.48 3.45
CA PRO A 313 -28.12 -17.53 3.41
C PRO A 313 -27.70 -16.18 2.79
N LEU A 314 -28.65 -15.49 2.14
CA LEU A 314 -28.42 -14.24 1.42
C LEU A 314 -27.71 -13.17 2.28
N ALA A 315 -28.06 -13.08 3.56
CA ALA A 315 -27.42 -12.15 4.49
C ALA A 315 -25.92 -12.42 4.67
N VAL A 316 -25.53 -13.70 4.74
CA VAL A 316 -24.12 -14.12 4.83
C VAL A 316 -23.37 -13.81 3.54
N LEU A 317 -23.99 -14.08 2.38
CA LEU A 317 -23.42 -13.76 1.07
C LEU A 317 -23.22 -12.24 0.93
N SER A 318 -24.24 -11.45 1.32
CA SER A 318 -24.15 -9.99 1.26
C SER A 318 -23.04 -9.43 2.16
N ALA A 319 -22.86 -9.99 3.36
CA ALA A 319 -21.84 -9.54 4.32
C ALA A 319 -20.39 -9.73 3.79
N ARG A 320 -20.16 -10.65 2.86
CA ARG A 320 -18.84 -10.83 2.21
C ARG A 320 -18.38 -9.58 1.48
N PHE A 321 -19.29 -8.72 1.04
CA PHE A 321 -19.01 -7.50 0.29
C PHE A 321 -18.95 -6.24 1.16
N SER A 322 -19.00 -6.37 2.49
CA SER A 322 -19.01 -5.23 3.43
C SER A 322 -17.83 -4.28 3.23
N GLY A 323 -16.66 -4.77 2.82
CA GLY A 323 -15.52 -3.94 2.50
C GLY A 323 -15.76 -3.04 1.28
N TYR A 324 -16.36 -3.59 0.22
CA TYR A 324 -16.79 -2.81 -0.96
C TYR A 324 -17.91 -1.82 -0.59
N ASP A 325 -18.90 -2.27 0.19
CA ASP A 325 -20.01 -1.41 0.66
C ASP A 325 -19.48 -0.18 1.40
N ALA A 326 -18.56 -0.40 2.34
CA ALA A 326 -17.92 0.68 3.10
C ALA A 326 -17.07 1.61 2.21
N TRP A 327 -16.40 1.04 1.21
CA TRP A 327 -15.61 1.83 0.25
C TRP A 327 -16.53 2.73 -0.59
N VAL A 328 -17.59 2.17 -1.17
CA VAL A 328 -18.54 2.86 -2.06
C VAL A 328 -19.34 3.93 -1.31
N ALA A 329 -19.82 3.62 -0.11
CA ALA A 329 -20.57 4.56 0.72
C ALA A 329 -19.76 5.82 1.06
N ASN A 330 -18.44 5.67 1.24
CA ASN A 330 -17.54 6.75 1.62
C ASN A 330 -16.64 7.23 0.45
N ALA A 331 -16.94 6.83 -0.79
CA ALA A 331 -16.16 7.23 -1.95
C ALA A 331 -16.22 8.74 -2.19
N ASN A 332 -15.05 9.33 -2.42
CA ASN A 332 -14.86 10.73 -2.76
C ASN A 332 -13.63 10.88 -3.65
N ASN A 333 -13.25 12.09 -4.04
CA ASN A 333 -12.08 12.32 -4.91
C ASN A 333 -10.80 11.72 -4.35
N ALA A 334 -10.57 11.80 -3.04
CA ALA A 334 -9.40 11.20 -2.42
C ALA A 334 -9.38 9.67 -2.57
N SER A 335 -10.55 9.02 -2.53
CA SER A 335 -10.69 7.58 -2.74
C SER A 335 -10.27 7.17 -4.15
N PHE A 336 -10.77 7.86 -5.17
CA PHE A 336 -10.44 7.60 -6.58
C PHE A 336 -9.00 7.98 -6.92
N GLY A 337 -8.47 9.04 -6.30
CA GLY A 337 -7.08 9.44 -6.44
C GLY A 337 -6.11 8.41 -5.87
N ALA A 338 -6.41 7.87 -4.68
CA ALA A 338 -5.59 6.85 -4.04
C ALA A 338 -5.57 5.54 -4.83
N GLN A 339 -6.72 5.10 -5.36
CA GLN A 339 -6.82 3.85 -6.11
C GLN A 339 -5.96 3.85 -7.39
N ALA A 340 -5.76 5.00 -8.03
CA ALA A 340 -4.97 5.08 -9.26
C ALA A 340 -3.52 4.61 -9.08
N ALA A 341 -2.92 4.85 -7.92
CA ALA A 341 -1.54 4.45 -7.64
C ALA A 341 -1.32 2.94 -7.75
N TYR A 342 -2.34 2.13 -7.47
CA TYR A 342 -2.24 0.68 -7.42
C TYR A 342 -2.58 -0.04 -8.74
N ASP A 343 -3.12 0.66 -9.74
CA ASP A 343 -3.69 -0.01 -10.90
C ASP A 343 -3.15 0.45 -12.26
N GLU A 344 -2.60 1.67 -12.34
CA GLU A 344 -2.36 2.33 -13.63
C GLU A 344 -1.26 1.67 -14.46
N LEU A 345 -0.14 1.27 -13.85
CA LEU A 345 1.00 0.68 -14.56
C LEU A 345 1.07 -0.86 -14.45
N VAL A 346 0.15 -1.49 -13.73
CA VAL A 346 0.16 -2.95 -13.54
C VAL A 346 0.12 -3.72 -14.86
N PRO A 347 -0.72 -3.37 -15.85
CA PRO A 347 -0.74 -4.09 -17.12
C PRO A 347 0.61 -4.04 -17.86
N ASP A 348 1.35 -2.93 -17.74
CA ASP A 348 2.65 -2.76 -18.38
C ASP A 348 3.72 -3.65 -17.72
N PHE A 349 3.69 -3.79 -16.38
CA PHE A 349 4.56 -4.72 -15.65
C PHE A 349 4.22 -6.18 -15.95
N GLU A 350 2.93 -6.53 -16.00
CA GLU A 350 2.48 -7.88 -16.38
C GLU A 350 2.91 -8.23 -17.81
N ALA A 351 2.81 -7.29 -18.76
CA ALA A 351 3.27 -7.46 -20.13
C ALA A 351 4.80 -7.63 -20.21
N LEU A 352 5.57 -6.83 -19.44
CA LEU A 352 7.01 -6.97 -19.32
C LEU A 352 7.40 -8.37 -18.81
N PHE A 353 6.72 -8.85 -17.76
CA PHE A 353 6.95 -10.19 -17.21
C PHE A 353 6.62 -11.29 -18.24
N ALA A 354 5.49 -11.19 -18.94
CA ALA A 354 5.09 -12.14 -19.96
C ALA A 354 6.12 -12.21 -21.10
N ARG A 355 6.62 -11.06 -21.57
CA ARG A 355 7.69 -10.99 -22.58
C ARG A 355 8.97 -11.70 -22.11
N ILE A 356 9.43 -11.38 -20.88
CA ILE A 356 10.63 -11.99 -20.32
C ILE A 356 10.46 -13.50 -20.14
N SER A 357 9.26 -13.95 -19.81
CA SER A 357 8.94 -15.38 -19.64
C SER A 357 8.89 -16.13 -20.96
N SER A 358 8.48 -15.47 -22.04
CA SER A 358 8.42 -16.07 -23.39
C SER A 358 9.74 -16.06 -24.15
N ASP A 359 10.74 -15.29 -23.70
CA ASP A 359 12.05 -15.17 -24.35
C ASP A 359 12.92 -16.38 -24.03
N ALA A 360 12.63 -17.49 -24.71
CA ALA A 360 13.28 -18.81 -24.54
C ALA A 360 14.65 -18.91 -25.23
N THR A 361 15.16 -17.84 -25.85
CA THR A 361 16.40 -17.85 -26.64
C THR A 361 17.66 -17.77 -25.78
N SER A 362 17.57 -17.50 -24.49
CA SER A 362 18.70 -17.61 -23.57
C SER A 362 18.84 -19.06 -23.08
N HIS A 363 20.03 -19.63 -23.15
CA HIS A 363 20.42 -20.92 -22.56
C HIS A 363 20.14 -21.02 -21.02
N GLU A 364 19.63 -19.96 -20.44
CA GLU A 364 19.08 -19.86 -19.08
C GLU A 364 17.54 -19.95 -19.13
N ALA A 365 17.00 -21.08 -19.64
CA ALA A 365 15.56 -21.40 -19.55
C ALA A 365 15.12 -21.67 -18.10
N GLY A 366 15.53 -20.79 -17.18
CA GLY A 366 15.28 -20.84 -15.75
C GLY A 366 14.16 -19.89 -15.32
N ASN A 367 14.05 -19.69 -14.03
CA ASN A 367 13.09 -18.84 -13.37
C ASN A 367 13.09 -17.40 -13.97
N PRO A 368 11.98 -16.85 -14.51
CA PRO A 368 11.95 -15.51 -15.14
C PRO A 368 12.09 -14.36 -14.15
N TRP A 369 11.82 -14.59 -12.87
CA TRP A 369 11.77 -13.56 -11.84
C TRP A 369 13.06 -12.73 -11.68
N PRO A 370 14.26 -13.32 -11.62
CA PRO A 370 15.49 -12.52 -11.52
C PRO A 370 15.69 -11.57 -12.70
N ARG A 371 15.36 -12.03 -13.93
CA ARG A 371 15.44 -11.21 -15.13
C ARG A 371 14.41 -10.08 -15.12
N PHE A 372 13.20 -10.35 -14.64
CA PHE A 372 12.16 -9.35 -14.46
C PHE A 372 12.61 -8.28 -13.46
N TYR A 373 13.11 -8.66 -12.29
CA TYR A 373 13.60 -7.69 -11.30
C TYR A 373 14.79 -6.87 -11.83
N ALA A 374 15.68 -7.47 -12.58
CA ALA A 374 16.78 -6.75 -13.22
C ALA A 374 16.28 -5.72 -14.24
N ALA A 375 15.25 -6.06 -15.04
CA ALA A 375 14.63 -5.12 -15.97
C ALA A 375 13.95 -3.97 -15.24
N VAL A 376 13.17 -4.26 -14.19
CA VAL A 376 12.48 -3.21 -13.39
C VAL A 376 13.49 -2.30 -12.69
N LYS A 377 14.62 -2.82 -12.19
CA LYS A 377 15.69 -2.01 -11.60
C LYS A 377 16.30 -1.04 -12.60
N ARG A 378 16.57 -1.48 -13.83
CA ARG A 378 17.03 -0.57 -14.90
C ARG A 378 16.03 0.55 -15.22
N LEU A 379 14.73 0.21 -15.24
CA LEU A 379 13.69 1.22 -15.43
C LEU A 379 13.65 2.22 -14.26
N ALA A 380 13.90 1.77 -13.04
CA ALA A 380 13.90 2.60 -11.84
C ALA A 380 14.99 3.69 -11.85
N ASP A 381 16.11 3.43 -12.53
CA ASP A 381 17.22 4.38 -12.66
C ASP A 381 16.90 5.54 -13.62
N LEU A 382 15.82 5.44 -14.42
CA LEU A 382 15.40 6.49 -15.34
C LEU A 382 14.62 7.61 -14.62
N PRO A 383 14.62 8.84 -15.14
CA PRO A 383 13.70 9.89 -14.71
C PRO A 383 12.23 9.44 -14.82
N SER A 384 11.35 9.93 -13.93
CA SER A 384 9.96 9.41 -13.81
C SER A 384 9.18 9.41 -15.14
N ALA A 385 9.29 10.46 -15.96
CA ALA A 385 8.60 10.53 -17.24
C ALA A 385 9.13 9.50 -18.24
N GLU A 386 10.45 9.35 -18.34
CA GLU A 386 11.12 8.38 -19.23
C GLU A 386 10.85 6.95 -18.76
N ARG A 387 10.86 6.70 -17.46
CA ARG A 387 10.58 5.39 -16.82
C ARG A 387 9.23 4.83 -17.27
N ARG A 388 8.17 5.66 -17.22
CA ARG A 388 6.82 5.24 -17.63
C ARG A 388 6.75 4.94 -19.13
N GLN A 389 7.39 5.78 -19.93
CA GLN A 389 7.44 5.57 -21.39
C GLN A 389 8.23 4.29 -21.74
N ALA A 390 9.38 4.09 -21.10
CA ALA A 390 10.20 2.90 -21.29
C ALA A 390 9.48 1.62 -20.86
N LEU A 391 8.78 1.63 -19.71
CA LEU A 391 7.97 0.50 -19.24
C LEU A 391 6.89 0.12 -20.28
N LYS A 392 6.16 1.11 -20.82
CA LYS A 392 5.16 0.87 -21.87
C LYS A 392 5.77 0.32 -23.14
N ALA A 393 6.91 0.87 -23.57
CA ALA A 393 7.63 0.40 -24.75
C ALA A 393 8.11 -1.05 -24.57
N GLU A 394 8.69 -1.38 -23.42
CA GLU A 394 9.16 -2.73 -23.13
C GLU A 394 8.00 -3.74 -23.02
N GLY A 395 6.84 -3.35 -22.49
CA GLY A 395 5.63 -4.18 -22.47
C GLY A 395 5.01 -4.39 -23.85
N SER A 396 5.14 -3.40 -24.74
CA SER A 396 4.53 -3.41 -26.09
C SER A 396 5.41 -4.05 -27.18
N ALA A 397 6.68 -4.32 -26.92
CA ALA A 397 7.71 -4.65 -27.92
C ALA A 397 7.52 -6.00 -28.68
N ARG A 398 6.38 -6.70 -28.50
CA ARG A 398 5.93 -7.81 -29.39
C ARG A 398 4.40 -7.91 -29.35
N ARG A 399 3.75 -7.26 -30.23
CA ARG A 399 2.47 -7.72 -30.80
C ARG A 399 2.65 -7.97 -32.29
#